data_49546d205e2b21caab94310b60b8f7d7
#
_entry.id   49546d205e2b21caab94310b60b8f7d7
#
_cell.length_a   1.000
_cell.length_b   1.000
_cell.length_c   1.000
_cell.angle_alpha   90.00
_cell.angle_beta   90.00
_cell.angle_gamma   90.00
#
_symmetry.space_group_name_H-M   'P 1'
#
loop_
_entity.id
_entity.type
_entity.pdbx_description
1 polymer ?
#
loop_
_entity_poly.entity_id
_entity_poly.type
_entity_poly.pdbx_seq_one_letter_code
_entity_poly.pdbx_strand_id
1 'polypeptide(L)'
;MKLAVLTGGGDAPGLNAVIRGVVRQAAKDGHTVIGFRDGWRGVMANDWMSLTVEGCRGLLTRGGTILGTTRINPFMTEDGRDLCRASLEANDVDALIAIGGEGTLSCTQAMYELGFPVLGVPKTIDNDIGLTEMTFGFATAVDIATEAIGRLHSTAESHDRVMIIEVMGRHVGHIATWAGLAGGATVTLIPEKPFDINEVCKALQRRHERGKFASIIVVAEGAKPVPGTLDVPDIAFDEFGHIKLGGIGDLVAREVTERTSFETRTTVLGYVQRGGEPSAIDRVLATWFGVEAARAADEQDFGSMIAYQSGSMTRVRIADAVAELKYVNEDLYDVAKTFFV
;
A
#
# COMPACT_ATOMS: atom_id res chain seq x y z
N MET A 1 -9.74 -29.97 0.72
CA MET A 1 -9.03 -29.19 1.73
C MET A 1 -9.95 -28.17 2.37
N LYS A 2 -9.63 -27.78 3.60
CA LYS A 2 -10.24 -26.63 4.27
C LYS A 2 -9.22 -25.48 4.30
N LEU A 3 -9.43 -24.48 3.47
CA LEU A 3 -8.57 -23.31 3.40
C LEU A 3 -9.03 -22.24 4.40
N ALA A 4 -8.08 -21.55 5.00
CA ALA A 4 -8.34 -20.36 5.78
C ALA A 4 -7.81 -19.12 5.07
N VAL A 5 -8.46 -17.97 5.26
CA VAL A 5 -8.04 -16.68 4.73
C VAL A 5 -8.03 -15.66 5.87
N LEU A 6 -7.02 -14.81 5.91
CA LEU A 6 -7.02 -13.59 6.72
C LEU A 6 -6.62 -12.37 5.92
N THR A 7 -7.04 -11.19 6.37
CA THR A 7 -6.60 -9.88 5.85
C THR A 7 -5.93 -9.09 6.96
N GLY A 8 -4.66 -8.68 6.76
CA GLY A 8 -3.86 -8.01 7.79
C GLY A 8 -3.23 -6.69 7.33
N GLY A 9 -2.88 -5.86 8.31
CA GLY A 9 -2.28 -4.55 8.06
C GLY A 9 -3.31 -3.46 7.71
N GLY A 10 -2.89 -2.38 7.04
CA GLY A 10 -3.81 -1.36 6.54
C GLY A 10 -4.72 -1.93 5.44
N ASP A 11 -5.95 -1.45 5.37
CA ASP A 11 -6.84 -1.82 4.28
C ASP A 11 -6.38 -1.25 2.93
N ALA A 12 -6.86 -1.85 1.86
CA ALA A 12 -6.61 -1.40 0.49
C ALA A 12 -7.77 -1.81 -0.42
N PRO A 13 -8.05 -1.05 -1.49
CA PRO A 13 -9.00 -1.47 -2.51
C PRO A 13 -8.56 -2.79 -3.17
N GLY A 14 -9.48 -3.75 -3.27
CA GLY A 14 -9.20 -5.07 -3.87
C GLY A 14 -9.16 -6.25 -2.90
N LEU A 15 -9.07 -6.04 -1.58
CA LEU A 15 -9.09 -7.13 -0.59
C LEU A 15 -10.27 -8.08 -0.77
N ASN A 16 -11.47 -7.54 -0.95
CA ASN A 16 -12.67 -8.34 -1.19
C ASN A 16 -12.63 -9.10 -2.53
N ALA A 17 -11.97 -8.56 -3.54
CA ALA A 17 -11.78 -9.22 -4.82
C ALA A 17 -10.85 -10.45 -4.69
N VAL A 18 -9.77 -10.34 -3.89
CA VAL A 18 -8.90 -11.49 -3.56
C VAL A 18 -9.69 -12.56 -2.84
N ILE A 19 -10.41 -12.22 -1.75
CA ILE A 19 -11.24 -13.17 -0.99
C ILE A 19 -12.20 -13.90 -1.93
N ARG A 20 -12.89 -13.15 -2.80
CA ARG A 20 -13.79 -13.72 -3.80
C ARG A 20 -13.06 -14.65 -4.77
N GLY A 21 -11.86 -14.31 -5.22
CA GLY A 21 -11.02 -15.13 -6.09
C GLY A 21 -10.67 -16.46 -5.44
N VAL A 22 -10.18 -16.43 -4.21
CA VAL A 22 -9.88 -17.63 -3.40
C VAL A 22 -11.11 -18.52 -3.27
N VAL A 23 -12.25 -17.97 -2.81
CA VAL A 23 -13.48 -18.73 -2.56
C VAL A 23 -14.00 -19.38 -3.83
N ARG A 24 -13.97 -18.66 -4.96
CA ARG A 24 -14.44 -19.17 -6.25
C ARG A 24 -13.57 -20.31 -6.78
N GLN A 25 -12.24 -20.18 -6.69
CA GLN A 25 -11.34 -21.22 -7.15
C GLN A 25 -11.40 -22.43 -6.21
N ALA A 26 -11.36 -22.23 -4.90
CA ALA A 26 -11.49 -23.29 -3.91
C ALA A 26 -12.78 -24.12 -4.10
N ALA A 27 -13.92 -23.44 -4.30
CA ALA A 27 -15.17 -24.14 -4.55
C ALA A 27 -15.17 -24.97 -5.85
N LYS A 28 -14.49 -24.47 -6.91
CA LYS A 28 -14.30 -25.20 -8.16
C LYS A 28 -13.50 -26.51 -7.95
N ASP A 29 -12.52 -26.45 -7.07
CA ASP A 29 -11.60 -27.57 -6.78
C ASP A 29 -12.14 -28.48 -5.64
N GLY A 30 -13.37 -28.22 -5.15
CA GLY A 30 -14.02 -29.04 -4.11
C GLY A 30 -13.55 -28.74 -2.69
N HIS A 31 -12.96 -27.58 -2.45
CA HIS A 31 -12.48 -27.14 -1.15
C HIS A 31 -13.48 -26.23 -0.42
N THR A 32 -13.37 -26.15 0.90
CA THR A 32 -14.11 -25.22 1.74
C THR A 32 -13.20 -24.09 2.22
N VAL A 33 -13.80 -22.91 2.50
CA VAL A 33 -13.03 -21.74 2.92
C VAL A 33 -13.65 -21.13 4.17
N ILE A 34 -12.81 -20.82 5.16
CA ILE A 34 -13.15 -19.98 6.30
C ILE A 34 -12.31 -18.70 6.25
N GLY A 35 -12.86 -17.60 6.80
CA GLY A 35 -12.16 -16.32 6.90
C GLY A 35 -12.01 -15.93 8.36
N PHE A 36 -10.79 -15.77 8.84
CA PHE A 36 -10.53 -15.21 10.16
C PHE A 36 -10.77 -13.70 10.18
N ARG A 37 -11.51 -13.22 11.18
CA ARG A 37 -11.79 -11.80 11.34
C ARG A 37 -10.60 -11.07 11.92
N ASP A 38 -10.44 -9.81 11.52
CA ASP A 38 -9.41 -8.91 12.06
C ASP A 38 -7.98 -9.48 12.01
N GLY A 39 -7.65 -10.16 10.93
CA GLY A 39 -6.31 -10.64 10.66
C GLY A 39 -5.80 -11.64 11.70
N TRP A 40 -4.56 -11.49 12.12
CA TRP A 40 -3.94 -12.37 13.11
C TRP A 40 -4.65 -12.37 14.47
N ARG A 41 -5.33 -11.26 14.84
CA ARG A 41 -6.14 -11.22 16.06
C ARG A 41 -7.24 -12.27 16.04
N GLY A 42 -7.93 -12.40 14.93
CA GLY A 42 -8.98 -13.41 14.77
C GLY A 42 -8.44 -14.85 14.79
N VAL A 43 -7.25 -15.06 14.23
CA VAL A 43 -6.61 -16.38 14.34
C VAL A 43 -6.33 -16.72 15.80
N MET A 44 -5.71 -15.82 16.57
CA MET A 44 -5.45 -16.03 18.00
C MET A 44 -6.73 -16.22 18.83
N ALA A 45 -7.79 -15.48 18.49
CA ALA A 45 -9.07 -15.53 19.20
C ALA A 45 -10.00 -16.66 18.73
N ASN A 46 -9.61 -17.43 17.71
CA ASN A 46 -10.46 -18.41 17.04
C ASN A 46 -11.79 -17.81 16.53
N ASP A 47 -11.74 -16.55 16.05
CA ASP A 47 -12.89 -15.83 15.50
C ASP A 47 -12.88 -15.86 13.98
N TRP A 48 -13.79 -16.63 13.41
CA TRP A 48 -13.88 -16.86 11.98
C TRP A 48 -15.33 -16.91 11.48
N MET A 49 -15.50 -16.86 10.19
CA MET A 49 -16.76 -17.04 9.49
C MET A 49 -16.58 -17.95 8.26
N SER A 50 -17.62 -18.69 7.91
CA SER A 50 -17.62 -19.47 6.67
C SER A 50 -17.66 -18.52 5.46
N LEU A 51 -16.84 -18.79 4.46
CA LEU A 51 -16.82 -18.04 3.20
C LEU A 51 -17.38 -18.93 2.07
N THR A 52 -18.49 -18.52 1.51
CA THR A 52 -19.19 -19.26 0.44
C THR A 52 -19.25 -18.45 -0.84
N VAL A 53 -19.43 -19.13 -1.97
CA VAL A 53 -19.63 -18.47 -3.28
C VAL A 53 -20.80 -17.49 -3.23
N GLU A 54 -21.88 -17.85 -2.55
CA GLU A 54 -23.05 -17.00 -2.38
C GLU A 54 -22.74 -15.78 -1.51
N GLY A 55 -22.05 -15.98 -0.38
CA GLY A 55 -21.64 -14.90 0.53
C GLY A 55 -20.65 -13.92 -0.10
N CYS A 56 -19.97 -14.32 -1.19
CA CYS A 56 -19.06 -13.47 -1.94
C CYS A 56 -19.70 -12.69 -3.11
N ARG A 57 -21.04 -12.76 -3.27
CA ARG A 57 -21.73 -11.95 -4.28
C ARG A 57 -21.59 -10.46 -3.99
N GLY A 58 -21.34 -9.67 -5.03
CA GLY A 58 -21.19 -8.21 -4.93
C GLY A 58 -19.86 -7.73 -4.31
N LEU A 59 -18.94 -8.62 -3.91
CA LEU A 59 -17.68 -8.22 -3.29
C LEU A 59 -16.66 -7.62 -4.26
N LEU A 60 -16.75 -7.89 -5.56
CA LEU A 60 -15.75 -7.47 -6.54
C LEU A 60 -15.51 -5.95 -6.55
N THR A 61 -16.56 -5.17 -6.41
CA THR A 61 -16.53 -3.71 -6.45
C THR A 61 -16.47 -3.05 -5.07
N ARG A 62 -16.62 -3.84 -4.01
CA ARG A 62 -16.67 -3.32 -2.65
C ARG A 62 -15.26 -3.10 -2.11
N GLY A 63 -14.96 -1.85 -1.71
CA GLY A 63 -13.71 -1.50 -0.99
C GLY A 63 -13.65 -2.05 0.42
N GLY A 64 -12.50 -1.87 1.06
CA GLY A 64 -12.24 -2.44 2.38
C GLY A 64 -12.20 -3.97 2.37
N THR A 65 -12.47 -4.58 3.52
CA THR A 65 -12.49 -6.04 3.69
C THR A 65 -13.66 -6.49 4.54
N ILE A 66 -14.36 -7.56 4.13
CA ILE A 66 -15.45 -8.17 4.91
C ILE A 66 -14.95 -8.89 6.16
N LEU A 67 -13.64 -9.20 6.23
CA LEU A 67 -13.02 -9.89 7.35
C LEU A 67 -12.52 -8.92 8.43
N GLY A 68 -12.46 -7.61 8.16
CA GLY A 68 -11.75 -6.67 9.03
C GLY A 68 -10.23 -6.86 8.95
N THR A 69 -9.49 -6.00 9.61
CA THR A 69 -8.02 -6.05 9.60
C THR A 69 -7.41 -5.46 10.86
N THR A 70 -6.25 -5.93 11.28
CA THR A 70 -5.44 -5.35 12.36
C THR A 70 -3.96 -5.40 12.00
N ARG A 71 -3.15 -4.67 12.82
CA ARG A 71 -1.67 -4.69 12.75
C ARG A 71 -1.05 -5.56 13.83
N ILE A 72 -1.84 -6.35 14.54
CA ILE A 72 -1.33 -7.23 15.59
C ILE A 72 -0.39 -8.27 14.97
N ASN A 73 0.74 -8.44 15.64
CA ASN A 73 1.74 -9.45 15.32
C ASN A 73 1.73 -10.52 16.41
N PRO A 74 1.34 -11.78 16.13
CA PRO A 74 1.28 -12.86 17.12
C PRO A 74 2.66 -13.22 17.69
N PHE A 75 3.76 -12.87 17.01
CA PHE A 75 5.12 -13.12 17.47
C PHE A 75 5.63 -12.08 18.49
N MET A 76 4.86 -11.01 18.71
CA MET A 76 5.15 -9.98 19.71
C MET A 76 4.32 -10.16 21.00
N THR A 77 3.51 -11.23 21.09
CA THR A 77 2.71 -11.58 22.26
C THR A 77 3.19 -12.90 22.85
N GLU A 78 3.07 -13.06 24.18
CA GLU A 78 3.62 -14.20 24.91
C GLU A 78 3.11 -15.55 24.38
N ASP A 79 1.79 -15.66 24.15
CA ASP A 79 1.13 -16.92 23.73
C ASP A 79 0.65 -16.90 22.27
N GLY A 80 0.94 -15.84 21.53
CA GLY A 80 0.27 -15.60 20.23
C GLY A 80 0.53 -16.69 19.19
N ARG A 81 1.74 -17.27 19.17
CA ARG A 81 2.09 -18.39 18.28
C ARG A 81 1.28 -19.64 18.60
N ASP A 82 1.20 -19.98 19.90
CA ASP A 82 0.51 -21.18 20.36
C ASP A 82 -1.00 -21.04 20.18
N LEU A 83 -1.56 -19.86 20.40
CA LEU A 83 -2.96 -19.54 20.09
C LEU A 83 -3.26 -19.67 18.60
N CYS A 84 -2.38 -19.18 17.73
CA CYS A 84 -2.55 -19.37 16.28
C CYS A 84 -2.53 -20.84 15.91
N ARG A 85 -1.57 -21.62 16.44
CA ARG A 85 -1.49 -23.06 16.23
C ARG A 85 -2.77 -23.76 16.65
N ALA A 86 -3.17 -23.57 17.91
CA ALA A 86 -4.35 -24.19 18.48
C ALA A 86 -5.62 -23.89 17.67
N SER A 87 -5.75 -22.64 17.20
CA SER A 87 -6.90 -22.22 16.39
C SER A 87 -6.94 -22.90 15.02
N LEU A 88 -5.79 -22.98 14.32
CA LEU A 88 -5.72 -23.64 13.01
C LEU A 88 -5.99 -25.15 13.12
N GLU A 89 -5.40 -25.80 14.13
CA GLU A 89 -5.61 -27.23 14.41
C GLU A 89 -7.07 -27.53 14.82
N ALA A 90 -7.65 -26.72 15.72
CA ALA A 90 -9.04 -26.88 16.18
C ALA A 90 -10.07 -26.77 15.06
N ASN A 91 -9.72 -26.10 13.97
CA ASN A 91 -10.58 -25.93 12.81
C ASN A 91 -10.21 -26.84 11.64
N ASP A 92 -9.29 -27.78 11.80
CA ASP A 92 -8.81 -28.67 10.72
C ASP A 92 -8.42 -27.87 9.45
N VAL A 93 -7.65 -26.78 9.64
CA VAL A 93 -7.20 -25.94 8.52
C VAL A 93 -6.02 -26.60 7.83
N ASP A 94 -6.21 -26.95 6.55
CA ASP A 94 -5.17 -27.57 5.73
C ASP A 94 -4.15 -26.56 5.20
N ALA A 95 -4.57 -25.31 4.94
CA ALA A 95 -3.69 -24.24 4.52
C ALA A 95 -4.27 -22.85 4.86
N LEU A 96 -3.39 -21.90 5.19
CA LEU A 96 -3.74 -20.49 5.48
C LEU A 96 -3.21 -19.57 4.38
N ILE A 97 -4.08 -18.81 3.77
CA ILE A 97 -3.77 -17.73 2.81
C ILE A 97 -3.80 -16.40 3.54
N ALA A 98 -2.65 -15.80 3.77
CA ALA A 98 -2.51 -14.51 4.44
C ALA A 98 -2.38 -13.38 3.41
N ILE A 99 -3.36 -12.46 3.42
CA ILE A 99 -3.42 -11.32 2.50
C ILE A 99 -2.98 -10.08 3.27
N GLY A 100 -1.82 -9.50 2.93
CA GLY A 100 -1.34 -8.35 3.67
C GLY A 100 -0.07 -7.71 3.14
N GLY A 101 0.37 -6.65 3.81
CA GLY A 101 1.64 -5.98 3.55
C GLY A 101 2.82 -6.70 4.21
N GLU A 102 3.98 -6.04 4.22
CA GLU A 102 5.25 -6.58 4.71
C GLU A 102 5.10 -7.23 6.10
N GLY A 103 4.55 -6.54 7.09
CA GLY A 103 4.42 -7.08 8.45
C GLY A 103 3.51 -8.31 8.53
N THR A 104 2.44 -8.40 7.72
CA THR A 104 1.58 -9.60 7.65
C THR A 104 2.32 -10.76 7.00
N LEU A 105 3.05 -10.51 5.92
CA LEU A 105 3.82 -11.51 5.19
C LEU A 105 5.00 -12.02 6.03
N SER A 106 5.66 -11.14 6.80
CA SER A 106 6.71 -11.54 7.75
C SER A 106 6.17 -12.49 8.84
N CYS A 107 4.98 -12.20 9.40
CA CYS A 107 4.30 -13.13 10.30
C CYS A 107 3.96 -14.46 9.60
N THR A 108 3.54 -14.41 8.33
CA THR A 108 3.25 -15.60 7.53
C THR A 108 4.50 -16.44 7.32
N GLN A 109 5.64 -15.83 7.01
CA GLN A 109 6.92 -16.51 6.91
C GLN A 109 7.30 -17.21 8.23
N ALA A 110 7.16 -16.50 9.35
CA ALA A 110 7.46 -17.09 10.65
C ALA A 110 6.52 -18.27 11.01
N MET A 111 5.25 -18.23 10.58
CA MET A 111 4.34 -19.38 10.70
C MET A 111 4.78 -20.56 9.82
N TYR A 112 5.27 -20.30 8.61
CA TYR A 112 5.83 -21.33 7.74
C TYR A 112 7.04 -22.03 8.38
N GLU A 113 7.94 -21.27 8.99
CA GLU A 113 9.11 -21.81 9.69
C GLU A 113 8.74 -22.69 10.90
N LEU A 114 7.56 -22.50 11.48
CA LEU A 114 6.98 -23.36 12.50
C LEU A 114 6.28 -24.60 11.93
N GLY A 115 6.31 -24.80 10.61
CA GLY A 115 5.75 -25.96 9.93
C GLY A 115 4.28 -25.84 9.53
N PHE A 116 3.71 -24.62 9.53
CA PHE A 116 2.34 -24.43 9.06
C PHE A 116 2.28 -24.28 7.54
N PRO A 117 1.29 -24.91 6.88
CA PRO A 117 1.01 -24.70 5.46
C PRO A 117 0.43 -23.31 5.24
N VAL A 118 1.25 -22.37 4.78
CA VAL A 118 0.84 -20.98 4.57
C VAL A 118 1.23 -20.47 3.19
N LEU A 119 0.46 -19.50 2.70
CA LEU A 119 0.69 -18.78 1.45
C LEU A 119 0.51 -17.27 1.68
N GLY A 120 1.29 -16.46 0.97
CA GLY A 120 1.22 -15.01 1.01
C GLY A 120 0.55 -14.40 -0.23
N VAL A 121 -0.25 -13.35 -0.03
CA VAL A 121 -0.76 -12.50 -1.11
C VAL A 121 -0.40 -11.04 -0.80
N PRO A 122 0.37 -10.37 -1.68
CA PRO A 122 0.90 -9.05 -1.41
C PRO A 122 -0.17 -7.97 -1.56
N LYS A 123 -0.53 -7.35 -0.45
CA LYS A 123 -1.50 -6.26 -0.38
C LYS A 123 -0.86 -5.03 0.25
N THR A 124 -0.67 -3.99 -0.52
CA THR A 124 -0.28 -2.66 -0.04
C THR A 124 -0.58 -1.62 -1.11
N ILE A 125 -0.98 -0.42 -0.70
CA ILE A 125 -1.09 0.70 -1.64
C ILE A 125 0.28 1.32 -1.94
N ASP A 126 1.29 1.05 -1.11
CA ASP A 126 2.63 1.64 -1.25
C ASP A 126 3.46 0.96 -2.35
N ASN A 127 3.03 -0.21 -2.84
CA ASN A 127 3.73 -1.02 -3.85
C ASN A 127 5.19 -1.35 -3.48
N ASP A 128 5.43 -1.60 -2.20
CA ASP A 128 6.75 -1.70 -1.57
C ASP A 128 7.23 -3.14 -1.31
N ILE A 129 6.47 -4.16 -1.72
CA ILE A 129 6.83 -5.58 -1.55
C ILE A 129 7.79 -6.01 -2.68
N GLY A 130 8.88 -6.66 -2.28
CA GLY A 130 9.86 -7.22 -3.20
C GLY A 130 9.30 -8.31 -4.12
N LEU A 131 10.00 -8.59 -5.22
CA LEU A 131 9.71 -9.68 -6.15
C LEU A 131 8.32 -9.66 -6.81
N THR A 132 7.54 -8.60 -6.68
CA THR A 132 6.31 -8.37 -7.45
C THR A 132 6.35 -6.99 -8.10
N GLU A 133 5.98 -6.91 -9.37
CA GLU A 133 5.94 -5.62 -10.08
C GLU A 133 4.81 -4.72 -9.56
N MET A 134 3.71 -5.34 -9.17
CA MET A 134 2.52 -4.63 -8.70
C MET A 134 1.87 -5.34 -7.52
N THR A 135 1.51 -4.55 -6.50
CA THR A 135 0.59 -4.98 -5.44
C THR A 135 -0.78 -4.42 -5.71
N PHE A 136 -1.85 -5.15 -5.39
CA PHE A 136 -3.19 -4.60 -5.55
C PHE A 136 -3.49 -3.54 -4.46
N GLY A 137 -4.32 -2.57 -4.83
CA GLY A 137 -4.60 -1.36 -4.07
C GLY A 137 -3.77 -0.16 -4.50
N PHE A 138 -2.60 -0.39 -5.10
CA PHE A 138 -1.71 0.67 -5.57
C PHE A 138 -2.30 1.47 -6.74
N ALA A 139 -2.81 0.79 -7.77
CA ALA A 139 -3.38 1.48 -8.92
C ALA A 139 -4.55 2.40 -8.52
N THR A 140 -5.43 1.95 -7.64
CA THR A 140 -6.54 2.76 -7.13
C THR A 140 -6.03 3.97 -6.32
N ALA A 141 -5.01 3.78 -5.48
CA ALA A 141 -4.43 4.88 -4.71
C ALA A 141 -3.79 5.94 -5.62
N VAL A 142 -3.12 5.51 -6.70
CA VAL A 142 -2.57 6.41 -7.73
C VAL A 142 -3.68 7.15 -8.45
N ASP A 143 -4.77 6.46 -8.85
CA ASP A 143 -5.92 7.08 -9.52
C ASP A 143 -6.56 8.17 -8.64
N ILE A 144 -6.79 7.88 -7.34
CA ILE A 144 -7.35 8.84 -6.38
C ILE A 144 -6.43 10.06 -6.21
N ALA A 145 -5.12 9.83 -6.05
CA ALA A 145 -4.16 10.90 -5.92
C ALA A 145 -4.08 11.75 -7.20
N THR A 146 -4.07 11.12 -8.38
CA THR A 146 -4.05 11.80 -9.68
C THR A 146 -5.32 12.64 -9.90
N GLU A 147 -6.50 12.12 -9.55
CA GLU A 147 -7.76 12.86 -9.61
C GLU A 147 -7.73 14.09 -8.69
N ALA A 148 -7.24 13.93 -7.46
CA ALA A 148 -7.11 15.04 -6.52
C ALA A 148 -6.16 16.12 -7.04
N ILE A 149 -5.01 15.74 -7.60
CA ILE A 149 -4.06 16.65 -8.24
C ILE A 149 -4.75 17.41 -9.40
N GLY A 150 -5.45 16.68 -10.27
CA GLY A 150 -6.18 17.26 -11.41
C GLY A 150 -7.20 18.31 -10.99
N ARG A 151 -7.92 18.08 -9.89
CA ARG A 151 -8.88 19.06 -9.33
C ARG A 151 -8.20 20.31 -8.80
N LEU A 152 -7.00 20.19 -8.26
CA LEU A 152 -6.25 21.31 -7.69
C LEU A 152 -5.59 22.21 -8.75
N HIS A 153 -5.36 21.73 -9.97
CA HIS A 153 -4.80 22.57 -11.05
C HIS A 153 -5.64 23.80 -11.33
N SER A 154 -6.95 23.66 -11.53
CA SER A 154 -7.84 24.77 -11.82
C SER A 154 -7.88 25.81 -10.69
N THR A 155 -7.82 25.35 -9.43
CA THR A 155 -7.75 26.23 -8.26
C THR A 155 -6.39 26.93 -8.17
N ALA A 156 -5.30 26.22 -8.43
CA ALA A 156 -3.95 26.79 -8.47
C ALA A 156 -3.86 27.91 -9.51
N GLU A 157 -4.36 27.68 -10.72
CA GLU A 157 -4.38 28.65 -11.82
C GLU A 157 -5.29 29.86 -11.54
N SER A 158 -6.46 29.63 -10.93
CA SER A 158 -7.40 30.71 -10.63
C SER A 158 -6.88 31.73 -9.59
N HIS A 159 -5.90 31.31 -8.78
CA HIS A 159 -5.38 32.08 -7.66
C HIS A 159 -3.87 32.33 -7.73
N ASP A 160 -3.19 31.91 -8.77
CA ASP A 160 -1.73 32.02 -8.92
C ASP A 160 -0.97 31.44 -7.71
N ARG A 161 -1.42 30.24 -7.22
CA ARG A 161 -0.91 29.62 -6.00
C ARG A 161 -0.01 28.42 -6.27
N VAL A 162 0.85 28.12 -5.29
CA VAL A 162 1.55 26.86 -5.19
C VAL A 162 0.72 25.90 -4.32
N MET A 163 0.24 24.81 -4.92
CA MET A 163 -0.49 23.77 -4.19
C MET A 163 0.45 22.63 -3.84
N ILE A 164 0.50 22.28 -2.55
CA ILE A 164 1.26 21.13 -2.05
C ILE A 164 0.29 20.02 -1.73
N ILE A 165 0.49 18.83 -2.33
CA ILE A 165 -0.35 17.67 -2.10
C ILE A 165 0.49 16.61 -1.42
N GLU A 166 0.16 16.32 -0.14
CA GLU A 166 0.78 15.24 0.61
C GLU A 166 0.03 13.94 0.34
N VAL A 167 0.76 12.94 -0.13
CA VAL A 167 0.24 11.59 -0.43
C VAL A 167 0.90 10.55 0.49
N MET A 168 0.25 9.40 0.64
CA MET A 168 0.81 8.27 1.36
C MET A 168 2.07 7.75 0.67
N GLY A 169 2.90 7.05 1.40
CA GLY A 169 4.20 6.55 0.96
C GLY A 169 5.22 6.72 2.09
N ARG A 170 5.28 5.70 2.97
CA ARG A 170 6.05 5.76 4.20
C ARG A 170 7.55 5.68 3.97
N HIS A 171 7.98 4.65 3.27
CA HIS A 171 9.39 4.32 3.03
C HIS A 171 9.74 4.44 1.56
N VAL A 172 8.74 4.49 0.71
CA VAL A 172 8.85 4.51 -0.74
C VAL A 172 7.91 5.54 -1.37
N GLY A 173 8.31 6.13 -2.47
CA GLY A 173 7.60 7.21 -3.15
C GLY A 173 6.81 6.78 -4.39
N HIS A 174 6.38 5.53 -4.48
CA HIS A 174 5.68 5.04 -5.69
C HIS A 174 4.41 5.83 -6.00
N ILE A 175 3.53 6.07 -5.00
CA ILE A 175 2.30 6.84 -5.21
C ILE A 175 2.64 8.27 -5.66
N ALA A 176 3.57 8.93 -4.95
CA ALA A 176 3.97 10.30 -5.29
C ALA A 176 4.55 10.41 -6.70
N THR A 177 5.41 9.47 -7.10
CA THR A 177 6.04 9.46 -8.42
C THR A 177 5.01 9.25 -9.53
N TRP A 178 4.17 8.23 -9.40
CA TRP A 178 3.15 7.92 -10.41
C TRP A 178 2.07 9.00 -10.49
N ALA A 179 1.50 9.41 -9.36
CA ALA A 179 0.45 10.43 -9.34
C ALA A 179 1.00 11.82 -9.68
N GLY A 180 2.24 12.14 -9.26
CA GLY A 180 2.89 13.39 -9.62
C GLY A 180 3.14 13.50 -11.11
N LEU A 181 3.65 12.44 -11.74
CA LEU A 181 3.89 12.39 -13.18
C LEU A 181 2.56 12.44 -13.96
N ALA A 182 1.59 11.59 -13.60
CA ALA A 182 0.29 11.54 -14.27
C ALA A 182 -0.55 12.81 -14.06
N GLY A 183 -0.44 13.42 -12.88
CA GLY A 183 -1.13 14.65 -12.51
C GLY A 183 -0.43 15.94 -12.92
N GLY A 184 0.74 15.88 -13.56
CA GLY A 184 1.47 17.07 -14.05
C GLY A 184 2.08 17.91 -12.93
N ALA A 185 2.61 17.29 -11.88
CA ALA A 185 3.31 17.98 -10.81
C ALA A 185 4.55 18.73 -11.33
N THR A 186 4.77 19.94 -10.79
CA THR A 186 5.98 20.73 -11.04
C THR A 186 7.18 20.13 -10.33
N VAL A 187 6.97 19.59 -9.12
CA VAL A 187 7.99 18.94 -8.29
C VAL A 187 7.37 17.74 -7.60
N THR A 188 8.11 16.64 -7.54
CA THR A 188 7.72 15.43 -6.79
C THR A 188 8.82 15.09 -5.79
N LEU A 189 8.45 14.96 -4.50
CA LEU A 189 9.37 14.69 -3.40
C LEU A 189 9.09 13.30 -2.84
N ILE A 190 10.13 12.46 -2.77
CA ILE A 190 10.02 11.05 -2.37
C ILE A 190 11.02 10.69 -1.26
N PRO A 191 10.75 9.66 -0.45
CA PRO A 191 11.64 9.23 0.63
C PRO A 191 13.04 8.82 0.18
N GLU A 192 13.13 8.20 -1.00
CA GLU A 192 14.37 7.64 -1.56
C GLU A 192 15.38 8.71 -1.98
N LYS A 193 14.92 9.90 -2.27
CA LYS A 193 15.75 11.01 -2.74
C LYS A 193 15.54 12.23 -1.84
N PRO A 194 16.41 12.42 -0.82
CA PRO A 194 16.34 13.61 0.03
C PRO A 194 16.35 14.90 -0.80
N PHE A 195 15.44 15.82 -0.47
CA PHE A 195 15.27 17.06 -1.24
C PHE A 195 15.95 18.27 -0.58
N ASP A 196 16.50 19.15 -1.37
CA ASP A 196 16.93 20.49 -0.93
C ASP A 196 15.78 21.48 -1.17
N ILE A 197 15.27 22.08 -0.10
CA ILE A 197 14.18 23.05 -0.19
C ILE A 197 14.58 24.29 -1.03
N ASN A 198 15.87 24.64 -1.06
CA ASN A 198 16.33 25.75 -1.90
C ASN A 198 16.18 25.43 -3.38
N GLU A 199 16.46 24.18 -3.80
CA GLU A 199 16.27 23.76 -5.20
C GLU A 199 14.78 23.71 -5.57
N VAL A 200 13.92 23.29 -4.64
CA VAL A 200 12.46 23.38 -4.82
C VAL A 200 12.04 24.83 -5.06
N CYS A 201 12.47 25.76 -4.21
CA CYS A 201 12.15 27.18 -4.36
C CYS A 201 12.69 27.77 -5.68
N LYS A 202 13.92 27.42 -6.07
CA LYS A 202 14.50 27.84 -7.36
C LYS A 202 13.70 27.33 -8.56
N ALA A 203 13.21 26.08 -8.53
CA ALA A 203 12.37 25.54 -9.58
C ALA A 203 11.06 26.34 -9.72
N LEU A 204 10.41 26.66 -8.60
CA LEU A 204 9.20 27.50 -8.59
C LEU A 204 9.46 28.92 -9.12
N GLN A 205 10.58 29.55 -8.70
CA GLN A 205 10.96 30.88 -9.15
C GLN A 205 11.23 30.93 -10.66
N ARG A 206 12.01 29.98 -11.19
CA ARG A 206 12.24 29.88 -12.66
C ARG A 206 10.94 29.73 -13.45
N ARG A 207 9.97 28.95 -12.89
CA ARG A 207 8.65 28.78 -13.50
C ARG A 207 7.86 30.10 -13.48
N HIS A 208 7.89 30.80 -12.35
CA HIS A 208 7.24 32.10 -12.16
C HIS A 208 7.80 33.19 -13.13
N GLU A 209 9.13 33.26 -13.27
CA GLU A 209 9.81 34.16 -14.21
C GLU A 209 9.39 33.93 -15.68
N ARG A 210 8.95 32.73 -16.03
CA ARG A 210 8.39 32.37 -17.34
C ARG A 210 6.89 32.65 -17.47
N GLY A 211 6.29 33.36 -16.52
CA GLY A 211 4.86 33.67 -16.49
C GLY A 211 3.95 32.52 -16.12
N LYS A 212 4.50 31.48 -15.46
CA LYS A 212 3.77 30.32 -14.99
C LYS A 212 3.63 30.38 -13.47
N PHE A 213 2.61 31.06 -12.96
CA PHE A 213 2.46 31.36 -11.54
C PHE A 213 1.94 30.14 -10.73
N ALA A 214 0.97 29.43 -11.27
CA ALA A 214 0.44 28.21 -10.64
C ALA A 214 1.46 27.07 -10.68
N SER A 215 1.64 26.37 -9.56
CA SER A 215 2.53 25.22 -9.46
C SER A 215 1.95 24.15 -8.53
N ILE A 216 2.25 22.89 -8.83
CA ILE A 216 1.85 21.74 -8.03
C ILE A 216 3.11 21.04 -7.50
N ILE A 217 3.17 20.83 -6.19
CA ILE A 217 4.19 19.99 -5.54
C ILE A 217 3.47 18.76 -4.99
N VAL A 218 3.92 17.57 -5.37
CA VAL A 218 3.48 16.33 -4.77
C VAL A 218 4.57 15.83 -3.81
N VAL A 219 4.20 15.54 -2.58
CA VAL A 219 5.14 15.09 -1.56
C VAL A 219 4.65 13.81 -0.90
N ALA A 220 5.48 12.76 -0.89
CA ALA A 220 5.20 11.56 -0.10
C ALA A 220 5.35 11.88 1.39
N GLU A 221 4.45 11.37 2.24
CA GLU A 221 4.46 11.62 3.70
C GLU A 221 5.78 11.26 4.37
N GLY A 222 6.56 10.34 3.78
CA GLY A 222 7.88 9.91 4.25
C GLY A 222 9.06 10.65 3.60
N ALA A 223 8.83 11.65 2.75
CA ALA A 223 9.91 12.41 2.12
C ALA A 223 10.76 13.15 3.17
N LYS A 224 12.07 13.21 2.92
CA LYS A 224 13.04 13.78 3.87
C LYS A 224 13.83 14.91 3.22
N PRO A 225 14.03 16.02 3.91
CA PRO A 225 14.95 17.05 3.43
C PRO A 225 16.41 16.60 3.58
N VAL A 226 17.27 17.18 2.77
CA VAL A 226 18.73 17.11 2.99
C VAL A 226 19.05 17.75 4.35
N PRO A 227 19.86 17.08 5.19
CA PRO A 227 20.20 17.60 6.50
C PRO A 227 20.74 19.04 6.45
N GLY A 228 20.21 19.92 7.31
CA GLY A 228 20.62 21.33 7.39
C GLY A 228 19.94 22.24 6.36
N THR A 229 19.10 21.76 5.46
CA THR A 229 18.33 22.60 4.53
C THR A 229 16.96 22.97 5.07
N LEU A 230 16.45 22.17 6.00
CA LEU A 230 15.15 22.33 6.62
C LEU A 230 15.10 21.65 7.99
N ASP A 231 14.58 22.36 8.99
CA ASP A 231 14.38 21.80 10.32
C ASP A 231 13.08 20.99 10.37
N VAL A 232 13.20 19.68 10.52
CA VAL A 232 12.06 18.76 10.70
C VAL A 232 11.84 18.60 12.20
N PRO A 233 10.58 18.76 12.69
CA PRO A 233 10.25 18.48 14.09
C PRO A 233 10.61 17.05 14.50
N ASP A 234 10.80 16.84 15.79
CA ASP A 234 11.13 15.53 16.35
C ASP A 234 10.13 14.44 15.92
N ILE A 235 10.68 13.25 15.68
CA ILE A 235 9.92 12.09 15.24
C ILE A 235 8.98 11.65 16.37
N ALA A 236 7.67 11.76 16.14
CA ALA A 236 6.66 11.14 17.01
C ALA A 236 6.37 9.70 16.57
N PHE A 237 6.06 8.83 17.54
CA PHE A 237 5.67 7.45 17.28
C PHE A 237 4.17 7.27 17.51
N ASP A 238 3.54 6.36 16.76
CA ASP A 238 2.17 5.92 17.01
C ASP A 238 2.13 4.88 18.16
N GLU A 239 0.92 4.48 18.56
CA GLU A 239 0.69 3.48 19.62
C GLU A 239 1.27 2.08 19.30
N PHE A 240 1.62 1.82 18.05
CA PHE A 240 2.23 0.57 17.58
C PHE A 240 3.76 0.69 17.41
N GLY A 241 4.36 1.81 17.85
CA GLY A 241 5.80 2.05 17.74
C GLY A 241 6.29 2.43 16.34
N HIS A 242 5.37 2.78 15.43
CA HIS A 242 5.74 3.26 14.12
C HIS A 242 5.89 4.79 14.14
N ILE A 243 6.81 5.31 13.32
CA ILE A 243 6.95 6.75 13.09
C ILE A 243 5.60 7.30 12.63
N LYS A 244 5.09 8.30 13.37
CA LYS A 244 3.90 9.06 12.97
C LYS A 244 4.32 10.00 11.85
N LEU A 245 3.94 9.64 10.63
CA LEU A 245 4.21 10.42 9.43
C LEU A 245 3.11 11.45 9.19
N GLY A 246 3.42 12.43 8.35
CA GLY A 246 2.51 13.51 7.98
C GLY A 246 3.00 14.88 8.46
N GLY A 247 2.54 15.90 7.75
CA GLY A 247 2.94 17.29 8.02
C GLY A 247 4.19 17.77 7.27
N ILE A 248 4.83 16.91 6.47
CA ILE A 248 5.92 17.33 5.59
C ILE A 248 5.41 18.30 4.52
N GLY A 249 4.18 18.11 4.05
CA GLY A 249 3.52 19.04 3.12
C GLY A 249 3.36 20.43 3.71
N ASP A 250 2.93 20.56 4.96
CA ASP A 250 2.80 21.86 5.64
C ASP A 250 4.17 22.49 5.88
N LEU A 251 5.18 21.68 6.19
CA LEU A 251 6.54 22.15 6.37
C LEU A 251 7.10 22.73 5.06
N VAL A 252 6.93 21.99 3.96
CA VAL A 252 7.32 22.48 2.62
C VAL A 252 6.56 23.75 2.24
N ALA A 253 5.25 23.83 2.53
CA ALA A 253 4.43 25.00 2.25
C ALA A 253 4.93 26.25 2.98
N ARG A 254 5.20 26.12 4.29
CA ARG A 254 5.76 27.22 5.09
C ARG A 254 7.08 27.72 4.51
N GLU A 255 8.02 26.83 4.27
CA GLU A 255 9.34 27.20 3.76
C GLU A 255 9.31 27.83 2.36
N VAL A 256 8.45 27.30 1.47
CA VAL A 256 8.24 27.91 0.15
C VAL A 256 7.70 29.32 0.30
N THR A 257 6.71 29.54 1.17
CA THR A 257 6.16 30.88 1.41
C THR A 257 7.22 31.84 1.96
N GLU A 258 7.99 31.41 2.95
CA GLU A 258 9.02 32.25 3.60
C GLU A 258 10.16 32.63 2.63
N ARG A 259 10.58 31.70 1.77
CA ARG A 259 11.73 31.90 0.85
C ARG A 259 11.36 32.56 -0.49
N THR A 260 10.11 32.45 -0.93
CA THR A 260 9.69 32.94 -2.25
C THR A 260 8.62 34.03 -2.20
N SER A 261 7.94 34.19 -1.07
CA SER A 261 6.72 34.99 -0.90
C SER A 261 5.54 34.52 -1.76
N PHE A 262 5.60 33.31 -2.33
CA PHE A 262 4.48 32.74 -3.06
C PHE A 262 3.41 32.23 -2.09
N GLU A 263 2.14 32.47 -2.41
CA GLU A 263 1.04 31.94 -1.63
C GLU A 263 0.93 30.43 -1.81
N THR A 264 1.01 29.69 -0.72
CA THR A 264 0.93 28.21 -0.71
C THR A 264 -0.35 27.70 -0.05
N ARG A 265 -0.81 26.53 -0.44
CA ARG A 265 -1.87 25.77 0.24
C ARG A 265 -1.51 24.29 0.24
N THR A 266 -1.74 23.63 1.38
CA THR A 266 -1.51 22.19 1.54
C THR A 266 -2.82 21.43 1.48
N THR A 267 -2.81 20.27 0.86
CA THR A 267 -3.87 19.28 0.88
C THR A 267 -3.25 17.93 1.27
N VAL A 268 -3.64 17.39 2.41
CA VAL A 268 -3.20 16.07 2.85
C VAL A 268 -4.28 15.06 2.45
N LEU A 269 -3.97 14.13 1.55
CA LEU A 269 -4.96 13.14 1.09
C LEU A 269 -5.21 12.06 2.13
N GLY A 270 -4.18 11.59 2.84
CA GLY A 270 -4.33 10.61 3.92
C GLY A 270 -5.15 9.38 3.50
N TYR A 271 -6.05 8.97 4.38
CA TYR A 271 -6.80 7.70 4.25
C TYR A 271 -7.78 7.63 3.07
N VAL A 272 -8.12 8.74 2.39
CA VAL A 272 -8.97 8.65 1.19
C VAL A 272 -8.32 7.80 0.09
N GLN A 273 -7.00 7.70 0.07
CA GLN A 273 -6.24 6.86 -0.85
C GLN A 273 -6.42 5.35 -0.61
N ARG A 274 -6.91 4.93 0.57
CA ARG A 274 -7.17 3.52 0.92
C ARG A 274 -8.60 3.10 0.67
N GLY A 275 -9.51 4.05 0.53
CA GLY A 275 -10.94 3.82 0.48
C GLY A 275 -11.51 3.71 -0.93
N GLY A 276 -12.81 3.46 -0.98
CA GLY A 276 -13.57 3.45 -2.22
C GLY A 276 -13.51 2.13 -2.99
N GLU A 277 -14.14 2.14 -4.15
CA GLU A 277 -14.16 0.99 -5.05
C GLU A 277 -12.78 0.78 -5.69
N PRO A 278 -12.29 -0.47 -5.81
CA PRO A 278 -11.05 -0.74 -6.53
C PRO A 278 -11.19 -0.40 -8.01
N SER A 279 -10.12 0.15 -8.59
CA SER A 279 -10.00 0.40 -10.03
C SER A 279 -10.12 -0.89 -10.84
N ALA A 280 -10.33 -0.78 -12.15
CA ALA A 280 -10.38 -1.95 -13.02
C ALA A 280 -9.10 -2.79 -12.93
N ILE A 281 -7.94 -2.15 -12.84
CA ILE A 281 -6.64 -2.82 -12.69
C ILE A 281 -6.60 -3.62 -11.39
N ASP A 282 -6.95 -3.00 -10.27
CA ASP A 282 -6.92 -3.67 -8.97
C ASP A 282 -7.97 -4.77 -8.85
N ARG A 283 -9.15 -4.62 -9.48
CA ARG A 283 -10.16 -5.70 -9.52
C ARG A 283 -9.63 -6.94 -10.24
N VAL A 284 -8.98 -6.76 -11.39
CA VAL A 284 -8.43 -7.87 -12.18
C VAL A 284 -7.26 -8.49 -11.45
N LEU A 285 -6.30 -7.67 -11.03
CA LEU A 285 -5.07 -8.12 -10.37
C LEU A 285 -5.39 -8.85 -9.06
N ALA A 286 -6.23 -8.27 -8.19
CA ALA A 286 -6.65 -8.88 -6.93
C ALA A 286 -7.41 -10.20 -7.13
N THR A 287 -8.31 -10.27 -8.15
CA THR A 287 -8.98 -11.52 -8.49
C THR A 287 -7.96 -12.59 -8.90
N TRP A 288 -6.98 -12.22 -9.71
CA TRP A 288 -5.95 -13.14 -10.20
C TRP A 288 -5.06 -13.65 -9.06
N PHE A 289 -4.60 -12.76 -8.16
CA PHE A 289 -3.90 -13.13 -6.93
C PHE A 289 -4.69 -14.17 -6.12
N GLY A 290 -6.00 -13.93 -5.92
CA GLY A 290 -6.85 -14.84 -5.14
C GLY A 290 -7.01 -16.22 -5.79
N VAL A 291 -7.22 -16.26 -7.09
CA VAL A 291 -7.33 -17.51 -7.85
C VAL A 291 -6.02 -18.30 -7.78
N GLU A 292 -4.89 -17.64 -7.98
CA GLU A 292 -3.59 -18.31 -7.97
C GLU A 292 -3.18 -18.77 -6.57
N ALA A 293 -3.54 -18.01 -5.52
CA ALA A 293 -3.29 -18.44 -4.14
C ALA A 293 -4.06 -19.73 -3.79
N ALA A 294 -5.30 -19.86 -4.26
CA ALA A 294 -6.07 -21.10 -4.06
C ALA A 294 -5.48 -22.28 -4.85
N ARG A 295 -4.98 -22.06 -6.07
CA ARG A 295 -4.25 -23.08 -6.85
C ARG A 295 -2.96 -23.51 -6.19
N ALA A 296 -2.17 -22.54 -5.69
CA ALA A 296 -0.95 -22.85 -4.97
C ALA A 296 -1.21 -23.68 -3.71
N ALA A 297 -2.35 -23.44 -3.03
CA ALA A 297 -2.77 -24.27 -1.90
C ALA A 297 -3.11 -25.70 -2.33
N ASP A 298 -3.86 -25.88 -3.42
CA ASP A 298 -4.20 -27.21 -3.97
C ASP A 298 -2.95 -27.99 -4.40
N GLU A 299 -1.98 -27.30 -4.99
CA GLU A 299 -0.68 -27.85 -5.38
C GLU A 299 0.32 -27.99 -4.22
N GLN A 300 -0.06 -27.58 -3.01
CA GLN A 300 0.76 -27.65 -1.78
C GLN A 300 2.08 -26.86 -1.87
N ASP A 301 2.13 -25.78 -2.63
CA ASP A 301 3.32 -24.91 -2.78
C ASP A 301 3.41 -23.89 -1.62
N PHE A 302 3.52 -24.43 -0.41
CA PHE A 302 3.53 -23.64 0.82
C PHE A 302 4.85 -22.89 1.04
N GLY A 303 4.78 -21.77 1.78
CA GLY A 303 5.90 -20.84 1.98
C GLY A 303 6.10 -19.88 0.81
N SER A 304 5.22 -19.94 -0.19
CA SER A 304 5.24 -19.08 -1.36
C SER A 304 4.33 -17.86 -1.19
N MET A 305 4.75 -16.73 -1.77
CA MET A 305 3.93 -15.57 -2.06
C MET A 305 3.58 -15.55 -3.54
N ILE A 306 2.33 -15.27 -3.85
CA ILE A 306 1.93 -15.01 -5.24
C ILE A 306 2.50 -13.66 -5.67
N ALA A 307 3.14 -13.60 -6.82
CA ALA A 307 3.77 -12.41 -7.38
C ALA A 307 3.29 -12.16 -8.81
N TYR A 308 3.20 -10.90 -9.19
CA TYR A 308 2.92 -10.48 -10.55
C TYR A 308 4.23 -10.05 -11.22
N GLN A 309 4.63 -10.76 -12.28
CA GLN A 309 5.88 -10.52 -13.00
C GLN A 309 5.67 -10.72 -14.51
N SER A 310 6.12 -9.76 -15.31
CA SER A 310 6.11 -9.83 -16.78
C SER A 310 4.75 -10.25 -17.37
N GLY A 311 3.67 -9.71 -16.81
CA GLY A 311 2.31 -9.96 -17.29
C GLY A 311 1.71 -11.29 -16.84
N SER A 312 2.33 -12.01 -15.89
CA SER A 312 1.89 -13.32 -15.41
C SER A 312 1.96 -13.42 -13.90
N MET A 313 1.16 -14.33 -13.31
CA MET A 313 1.34 -14.71 -11.92
C MET A 313 2.47 -15.74 -11.80
N THR A 314 3.33 -15.51 -10.84
CA THR A 314 4.44 -16.39 -10.46
C THR A 314 4.37 -16.65 -8.96
N ARG A 315 5.19 -17.57 -8.47
CA ARG A 315 5.31 -17.87 -7.04
C ARG A 315 6.76 -17.66 -6.63
N VAL A 316 6.94 -16.92 -5.54
CA VAL A 316 8.26 -16.61 -4.98
C VAL A 316 8.24 -16.97 -3.50
N ARG A 317 9.40 -17.21 -2.89
CA ARG A 317 9.44 -17.47 -1.45
C ARG A 317 9.04 -16.22 -0.68
N ILE A 318 8.20 -16.38 0.33
CA ILE A 318 7.80 -15.24 1.19
C ILE A 318 9.03 -14.59 1.81
N ALA A 319 10.00 -15.38 2.30
CA ALA A 319 11.24 -14.89 2.89
C ALA A 319 11.99 -13.90 1.98
N ASP A 320 12.10 -14.23 0.69
CA ASP A 320 12.81 -13.39 -0.27
C ASP A 320 12.01 -12.12 -0.63
N ALA A 321 10.68 -12.23 -0.66
CA ALA A 321 9.79 -11.10 -0.97
C ALA A 321 9.76 -10.02 0.12
N VAL A 322 9.96 -10.41 1.39
CA VAL A 322 9.98 -9.48 2.53
C VAL A 322 11.38 -9.08 2.98
N ALA A 323 12.43 -9.63 2.35
CA ALA A 323 13.82 -9.35 2.73
C ALA A 323 14.22 -7.89 2.48
N GLU A 324 13.71 -7.30 1.40
CA GLU A 324 14.03 -5.93 1.01
C GLU A 324 12.80 -5.20 0.48
N LEU A 325 12.72 -3.90 0.74
CA LEU A 325 11.68 -3.04 0.18
C LEU A 325 11.92 -2.83 -1.32
N LYS A 326 10.85 -2.78 -2.08
CA LYS A 326 10.88 -2.36 -3.48
C LYS A 326 10.82 -0.84 -3.57
N TYR A 327 11.95 -0.23 -3.87
CA TYR A 327 12.08 1.21 -4.07
C TYR A 327 11.57 1.65 -5.45
N VAL A 328 11.30 2.94 -5.59
CA VAL A 328 10.93 3.56 -6.88
C VAL A 328 12.06 3.34 -7.89
N ASN A 329 11.67 2.95 -9.10
CA ASN A 329 12.62 2.84 -10.22
C ASN A 329 13.25 4.21 -10.51
N GLU A 330 14.60 4.28 -10.54
CA GLU A 330 15.34 5.52 -10.75
C GLU A 330 15.05 6.14 -12.11
N ASP A 331 14.93 5.34 -13.17
CA ASP A 331 14.62 5.83 -14.50
C ASP A 331 13.26 6.52 -14.55
N LEU A 332 12.24 5.96 -13.87
CA LEU A 332 10.92 6.56 -13.78
C LEU A 332 10.95 7.88 -12.99
N TYR A 333 11.70 7.92 -11.90
CA TYR A 333 11.84 9.17 -11.14
C TYR A 333 12.61 10.24 -11.92
N ASP A 334 13.61 9.86 -12.71
CA ASP A 334 14.34 10.77 -13.59
C ASP A 334 13.43 11.33 -14.71
N VAL A 335 12.48 10.55 -15.22
CA VAL A 335 11.41 11.07 -16.08
C VAL A 335 10.61 12.15 -15.36
N ALA A 336 10.19 11.91 -14.11
CA ALA A 336 9.48 12.94 -13.33
C ALA A 336 10.33 14.19 -13.12
N LYS A 337 11.63 14.06 -12.84
CA LYS A 337 12.58 15.18 -12.67
C LYS A 337 12.73 16.06 -13.92
N THR A 338 12.47 15.51 -15.11
CA THR A 338 12.49 16.32 -16.36
C THR A 338 11.52 17.50 -16.29
N PHE A 339 10.50 17.43 -15.46
CA PHE A 339 9.48 18.48 -15.30
C PHE A 339 9.77 19.44 -14.14
N PHE A 340 10.84 19.25 -13.37
CA PHE A 340 11.29 20.13 -12.28
C PHE A 340 12.02 21.37 -12.82
N VAL A 341 11.34 22.20 -13.63
CA VAL A 341 12.00 23.29 -14.38
C VAL A 341 11.49 24.65 -13.94
#